data_f7106926f4261bd666dd42274d00448c
#
_entry.id   f7106926f4261bd666dd42274d00448c
#
_cell.length_a   1.000
_cell.length_b   1.000
_cell.length_c   1.000
_cell.angle_alpha   90.00
_cell.angle_beta   90.00
_cell.angle_gamma   90.00
#
_symmetry.space_group_name_H-M   'P 1'
#
loop_
_entity.id
_entity.type
_entity.pdbx_description
1 polymer ?
#
loop_
_entity_poly.entity_id
_entity_poly.type
_entity_poly.pdbx_seq_one_letter_code
_entity_poly.pdbx_strand_id
1 'polypeptide(L)'
;MTGDSPFAIDRISPKAESYLRRLPRQQQKAVAKAFDYLCDVSPFRHPNPTVIKLLRGPRKGQWRYRIGGIRIVYTVDKETRTIQIVAIDTRGDVY
;
A
#
# COMPACT_ATOMS: atom_id res chain seq x y z
N MET A 1 -3.82 -14.30 -19.56
CA MET A 1 -3.44 -13.63 -19.41
C MET A 1 -2.58 -13.43 -18.87
N THR A 2 -2.10 -13.34 -18.96
CA THR A 2 -1.30 -13.27 -18.47
C THR A 2 -0.89 -12.64 -17.65
N GLY A 3 -1.15 -12.38 -17.11
CA GLY A 3 -0.65 -11.83 -16.02
C GLY A 3 -0.13 -10.47 -16.08
N ASP A 4 -0.62 -9.73 -16.91
CA ASP A 4 -0.23 -8.33 -16.96
C ASP A 4 -0.97 -7.58 -15.88
N SER A 5 -0.25 -7.24 -14.83
CA SER A 5 -0.84 -6.42 -13.77
C SER A 5 -1.07 -5.02 -14.29
N PRO A 6 -2.24 -4.40 -13.95
CA PRO A 6 -2.50 -3.01 -14.34
C PRO A 6 -1.49 -2.01 -13.78
N PHE A 7 -0.94 -2.31 -12.61
CA PHE A 7 0.05 -1.46 -11.96
C PHE A 7 1.21 -2.30 -11.47
N ALA A 8 2.34 -1.66 -11.22
CA ALA A 8 3.52 -2.33 -10.67
C ALA A 8 4.09 -1.48 -9.56
N ILE A 9 4.58 -2.13 -8.50
CA ILE A 9 5.28 -1.41 -7.45
C ILE A 9 6.69 -1.13 -7.93
N ASP A 10 6.99 0.16 -8.09
CA ASP A 10 8.25 0.61 -8.64
C ASP A 10 9.29 0.80 -7.54
N ARG A 11 8.85 1.18 -6.35
CA ARG A 11 9.77 1.49 -5.27
C ARG A 11 9.12 1.30 -3.93
N ILE A 12 9.90 0.77 -2.99
CA ILE A 12 9.52 0.70 -1.57
C ILE A 12 10.58 1.51 -0.83
N SER A 13 10.15 2.48 -0.02
CA SER A 13 11.11 3.30 0.72
C SER A 13 11.94 2.43 1.64
N PRO A 14 13.21 2.80 1.91
CA PRO A 14 14.05 2.01 2.81
C PRO A 14 13.43 1.82 4.18
N LYS A 15 12.74 2.84 4.68
CA LYS A 15 12.09 2.75 5.97
C LYS A 15 10.94 1.75 5.96
N ALA A 16 10.14 1.78 4.90
CA ALA A 16 9.04 0.84 4.76
C ALA A 16 9.56 -0.58 4.63
N GLU A 17 10.61 -0.77 3.85
CA GLU A 17 11.20 -2.08 3.68
C GLU A 17 11.75 -2.62 4.99
N SER A 18 12.44 -1.77 5.74
CA SER A 18 12.97 -2.16 7.04
C SER A 18 11.87 -2.57 8.00
N TYR A 19 10.78 -1.82 8.00
CA TYR A 19 9.64 -2.12 8.84
C TYR A 19 9.03 -3.46 8.45
N LEU A 20 8.85 -3.69 7.16
CA LEU A 20 8.27 -4.91 6.64
C LEU A 20 9.07 -6.13 7.06
N ARG A 21 10.39 -6.04 6.99
CA ARG A 21 11.26 -7.16 7.37
C ARG A 21 11.12 -7.55 8.82
N ARG A 22 10.73 -6.62 9.68
CA ARG A 22 10.60 -6.89 11.12
C ARG A 22 9.22 -7.40 11.50
N LEU A 23 8.28 -7.40 10.59
CA LEU A 23 6.95 -7.91 10.89
C LEU A 23 6.98 -9.42 11.04
N PRO A 24 6.11 -9.99 11.88
CA PRO A 24 5.92 -11.43 11.91
C PRO A 24 5.55 -11.95 10.53
N ARG A 25 5.89 -13.21 10.28
CA ARG A 25 5.72 -13.77 8.95
C ARG A 25 4.27 -13.67 8.45
N GLN A 26 3.31 -13.89 9.32
CA GLN A 26 1.92 -13.81 8.93
C GLN A 26 1.54 -12.43 8.44
N GLN A 27 2.06 -11.42 9.10
CA GLN A 27 1.80 -10.05 8.69
C GLN A 27 2.54 -9.69 7.41
N GLN A 28 3.75 -10.24 7.23
CA GLN A 28 4.44 -10.06 5.96
C GLN A 28 3.64 -10.62 4.81
N LYS A 29 3.02 -11.78 5.00
CA LYS A 29 2.17 -12.36 3.97
C LYS A 29 0.95 -11.50 3.68
N ALA A 30 0.37 -10.92 4.71
CA ALA A 30 -0.77 -10.04 4.53
C ALA A 30 -0.39 -8.80 3.73
N VAL A 31 0.78 -8.24 4.00
CA VAL A 31 1.27 -7.10 3.23
C VAL A 31 1.52 -7.49 1.78
N ALA A 32 2.09 -8.67 1.55
CA ALA A 32 2.33 -9.15 0.19
C ALA A 32 1.03 -9.27 -0.58
N LYS A 33 -0.01 -9.78 0.07
CA LYS A 33 -1.33 -9.87 -0.56
C LYS A 33 -1.90 -8.49 -0.88
N ALA A 34 -1.67 -7.52 0.00
CA ALA A 34 -2.11 -6.16 -0.25
C ALA A 34 -1.37 -5.58 -1.46
N PHE A 35 -0.08 -5.83 -1.58
CA PHE A 35 0.68 -5.38 -2.75
C PHE A 35 0.10 -5.99 -4.03
N ASP A 36 -0.22 -7.27 -3.99
CA ASP A 36 -0.83 -7.94 -5.15
C ASP A 36 -2.16 -7.28 -5.49
N TYR A 37 -2.96 -6.97 -4.49
CA TYR A 37 -4.23 -6.31 -4.74
C TYR A 37 -4.02 -4.96 -5.41
N LEU A 38 -3.10 -4.16 -4.90
CA LEU A 38 -2.83 -2.84 -5.46
C LEU A 38 -2.41 -2.92 -6.91
N CYS A 39 -1.62 -3.93 -7.25
CA CYS A 39 -1.12 -4.08 -8.61
C CYS A 39 -2.15 -4.71 -9.54
N ASP A 40 -2.83 -5.74 -9.08
CA ASP A 40 -3.64 -6.59 -9.94
C ASP A 40 -5.09 -6.17 -10.01
N VAL A 41 -5.60 -5.54 -8.97
CA VAL A 41 -7.00 -5.15 -8.91
C VAL A 41 -7.15 -3.65 -8.99
N SER A 42 -6.71 -2.93 -7.98
CA SER A 42 -6.83 -1.46 -8.00
C SER A 42 -6.05 -0.84 -6.85
N PRO A 43 -5.30 0.24 -7.10
CA PRO A 43 -4.73 1.03 -6.02
C PRO A 43 -5.68 2.11 -5.49
N PHE A 44 -6.89 2.19 -6.04
CA PHE A 44 -7.82 3.27 -5.68
C PHE A 44 -9.07 2.79 -4.98
N ARG A 45 -9.51 1.57 -5.19
CA ARG A 45 -10.78 1.08 -4.70
C ARG A 45 -10.66 -0.31 -4.10
N HIS A 46 -11.46 -0.52 -3.07
CA HIS A 46 -11.56 -1.82 -2.42
C HIS A 46 -13.05 -2.04 -2.08
N PRO A 47 -13.55 -3.28 -2.15
CA PRO A 47 -14.95 -3.56 -1.78
C PRO A 47 -15.30 -3.06 -0.39
N ASN A 48 -14.33 -3.10 0.53
CA ASN A 48 -14.51 -2.51 1.85
C ASN A 48 -13.96 -1.09 1.81
N PRO A 49 -14.84 -0.07 1.89
CA PRO A 49 -14.40 1.32 1.72
C PRO A 49 -13.47 1.82 2.82
N THR A 50 -13.32 1.07 3.91
CA THR A 50 -12.39 1.49 4.96
C THR A 50 -10.96 1.05 4.69
N VAL A 51 -10.74 0.21 3.66
CA VAL A 51 -9.41 -0.34 3.40
C VAL A 51 -8.53 0.64 2.63
N ILE A 52 -9.04 1.20 1.55
CA ILE A 52 -8.28 2.15 0.74
C ILE A 52 -8.92 3.51 0.87
N LYS A 53 -8.10 4.50 1.24
CA LYS A 53 -8.56 5.89 1.35
C LYS A 53 -7.49 6.85 0.85
N LEU A 54 -7.95 7.92 0.22
CA LEU A 54 -7.09 9.04 -0.14
C LEU A 54 -6.86 9.88 1.11
N LEU A 55 -5.60 10.18 1.38
CA LEU A 55 -5.25 10.93 2.57
C LEU A 55 -5.39 12.43 2.32
N ARG A 56 -5.59 13.17 3.39
CA ARG A 56 -5.76 14.61 3.36
C ARG A 56 -4.69 15.28 4.21
N GLY A 57 -4.67 16.62 4.16
CA GLY A 57 -3.73 17.41 4.95
C GLY A 57 -2.33 17.30 4.42
N PRO A 58 -1.34 17.17 5.31
CA PRO A 58 0.05 17.13 4.88
C PRO A 58 0.38 15.98 3.94
N ARG A 59 -0.43 14.92 3.96
CA ARG A 59 -0.21 13.78 3.10
C ARG A 59 -1.11 13.78 1.88
N LYS A 60 -1.59 14.94 1.51
CA LYS A 60 -2.43 15.10 0.33
C LYS A 60 -1.77 14.45 -0.89
N GLY A 61 -2.54 13.68 -1.64
CA GLY A 61 -2.02 12.99 -2.82
C GLY A 61 -1.50 11.60 -2.54
N GLN A 62 -1.47 11.19 -1.27
CA GLN A 62 -1.06 9.84 -0.91
C GLN A 62 -2.30 9.03 -0.55
N TRP A 63 -2.16 7.71 -0.68
CA TRP A 63 -3.22 6.76 -0.40
C TRP A 63 -2.82 5.87 0.74
N ARG A 64 -3.81 5.26 1.38
CA ARG A 64 -3.59 4.33 2.48
C ARG A 64 -4.32 3.04 2.23
N TYR A 65 -3.64 1.92 2.42
CA TYR A 65 -4.23 0.58 2.44
C TYR A 65 -4.11 0.04 3.85
N ARG A 66 -5.23 -0.33 4.44
CA ARG A 66 -5.27 -0.76 5.84
C ARG A 66 -5.45 -2.26 5.95
N ILE A 67 -4.59 -2.89 6.78
CA ILE A 67 -4.69 -4.32 7.08
C ILE A 67 -4.68 -4.43 8.59
N GLY A 68 -5.86 -4.60 9.20
CA GLY A 68 -5.93 -4.63 10.65
C GLY A 68 -5.28 -3.40 11.24
N GLY A 69 -4.23 -3.59 12.01
CA GLY A 69 -3.48 -2.47 12.58
C GLY A 69 -2.36 -1.95 11.71
N ILE A 70 -2.13 -2.55 10.55
CA ILE A 70 -1.06 -2.14 9.65
C ILE A 70 -1.59 -1.16 8.63
N ARG A 71 -0.80 -0.14 8.35
CA ARG A 71 -1.15 0.89 7.37
C ARG A 71 -0.03 0.99 6.34
N ILE A 72 -0.40 0.87 5.07
CA ILE A 72 0.52 1.04 3.94
C ILE A 72 0.18 2.36 3.27
N VAL A 73 1.14 3.27 3.22
CA VAL A 73 0.96 4.57 2.57
C VAL A 73 1.72 4.54 1.25
N TYR A 74 1.04 4.96 0.19
CA TYR A 74 1.63 4.87 -1.15
C TYR A 74 1.15 5.99 -2.03
N THR A 75 1.90 6.23 -3.10
CA THR A 75 1.52 7.15 -4.17
C THR A 75 1.36 6.36 -5.46
N VAL A 76 0.58 6.89 -6.37
CA VAL A 76 0.30 6.24 -7.65
C VAL A 76 0.59 7.21 -8.78
N ASP A 77 1.38 6.77 -9.74
CA ASP A 77 1.59 7.50 -10.99
C ASP A 77 0.74 6.83 -12.05
N LYS A 78 -0.30 7.51 -12.48
CA LYS A 78 -1.24 6.94 -13.44
C LYS A 78 -0.67 6.83 -14.84
N GLU A 79 0.26 7.70 -15.17
CA GLU A 79 0.85 7.69 -16.51
C GLU A 79 1.75 6.48 -16.71
N THR A 80 2.60 6.22 -15.73
CA THR A 80 3.51 5.08 -15.81
C THR A 80 2.92 3.82 -15.22
N ARG A 81 1.78 3.94 -14.55
CA ARG A 81 1.12 2.84 -13.83
C ARG A 81 2.03 2.22 -12.80
N THR A 82 2.69 3.07 -12.05
CA THR A 82 3.60 2.62 -10.99
C THR A 82 3.11 3.10 -9.64
N ILE A 83 3.46 2.32 -8.62
CA ILE A 83 3.10 2.59 -7.23
C ILE A 83 4.40 2.71 -6.44
N GLN A 84 4.48 3.71 -5.58
CA GLN A 84 5.60 3.83 -4.67
C GLN A 84 5.12 3.69 -3.25
N ILE A 85 5.71 2.75 -2.52
CA ILE A 85 5.36 2.54 -1.13
C ILE A 85 6.17 3.51 -0.28
N VAL A 86 5.49 4.46 0.31
CA VAL A 86 6.12 5.56 1.05
C VAL A 86 6.39 5.16 2.49
N ALA A 87 5.46 4.46 3.11
CA ALA A 87 5.58 4.10 4.51
C ALA A 87 4.73 2.88 4.82
N ILE A 88 5.17 2.11 5.80
CA ILE A 88 4.39 1.03 6.38
C ILE A 88 4.55 1.16 7.90
N ASP A 89 3.44 1.18 8.61
CA ASP A 89 3.49 1.24 10.06
C ASP A 89 2.25 0.61 10.66
N THR A 90 2.25 0.45 11.98
CA THR A 90 1.14 -0.17 12.68
C THR A 90 0.38 0.82 13.54
N ARG A 91 0.64 2.09 13.38
CA ARG A 91 0.05 3.09 14.26
C ARG A 91 -0.96 3.94 13.52
N GLY A 92 -2.04 3.29 13.15
CA GLY A 92 -3.10 4.02 12.49
C GLY A 92 -3.77 5.06 13.37
N ASP A 93 -3.54 4.98 14.66
CA ASP A 93 -4.19 5.86 15.62
C ASP A 93 -3.32 7.03 16.03
N VAL A 94 -2.25 7.27 15.36
CA VAL A 94 -1.28 8.27 15.77
C VAL A 94 -1.75 9.69 15.48
N TYR A 95 -2.80 9.83 14.80
CA TYR A 95 -3.26 11.18 14.51
C TYR A 95 -4.29 11.62 15.47
#